data_6b2c91126b6fbf215210f70230a3910a
#
_entry.id   6b2c91126b6fbf215210f70230a3910a
#
_cell.length_a   1.000
_cell.length_b   1.000
_cell.length_c   1.000
_cell.angle_alpha   90.00
_cell.angle_beta   90.00
_cell.angle_gamma   90.00
#
_symmetry.space_group_name_H-M   'P 1'
#
loop_
_entity.id
_entity.type
_entity.pdbx_description
1 polymer ?
#
loop_
_entity_poly.entity_id
_entity_poly.type
_entity_poly.pdbx_seq_one_letter_code
_entity_poly.pdbx_strand_id
1 'polypeptide(L)' 'PTGNLDPQTSRGIMDLLERINRTGTTVLVATHDREMVDNMRRRVIALDRGRLTRDQDRGVYGFDA' A
#
# COMPACT_ATOMS: atom_id res chain seq x y z
N PRO A 1 6.20 -3.58 -5.57
CA PRO A 1 7.63 -3.58 -5.22
C PRO A 1 8.02 -4.54 -4.12
N THR A 2 7.06 -5.10 -3.37
CA THR A 2 7.38 -5.98 -2.24
C THR A 2 6.95 -7.43 -2.45
N GLY A 3 6.51 -7.80 -3.64
CA GLY A 3 5.80 -9.05 -3.92
C GLY A 3 6.44 -10.31 -3.37
N ASN A 4 7.74 -10.50 -3.55
CA ASN A 4 8.44 -11.72 -3.14
C ASN A 4 9.55 -11.46 -2.14
N LEU A 5 9.51 -10.33 -1.46
CA LEU A 5 10.52 -9.97 -0.46
C LEU A 5 10.15 -10.51 0.91
N ASP A 6 11.16 -10.74 1.74
CA ASP A 6 10.91 -11.13 3.12
C ASP A 6 10.31 -9.95 3.91
N PRO A 7 9.69 -10.22 5.08
CA PRO A 7 9.04 -9.17 5.85
C PRO A 7 9.96 -8.02 6.27
N GLN A 8 11.20 -8.33 6.58
CA GLN A 8 12.16 -7.31 7.02
C GLN A 8 12.51 -6.35 5.89
N THR A 9 12.76 -6.89 4.71
CA THR A 9 13.06 -6.08 3.51
C THR A 9 11.85 -5.25 3.11
N SER A 10 10.66 -5.82 3.19
CA SER A 10 9.42 -5.10 2.91
C SER A 10 9.22 -3.90 3.84
N ARG A 11 9.52 -4.06 5.12
CA ARG A 11 9.44 -2.94 6.08
C ARG A 11 10.42 -1.84 5.74
N GLY A 12 11.63 -2.20 5.33
CA GLY A 12 12.62 -1.22 4.91
C GLY A 12 12.13 -0.40 3.72
N ILE A 13 11.51 -1.05 2.76
CA ILE A 13 10.92 -0.37 1.61
C ILE A 13 9.78 0.54 2.03
N MET A 14 8.89 0.08 2.91
CA MET A 14 7.79 0.90 3.43
C MET A 14 8.30 2.14 4.13
N ASP A 15 9.32 2.00 4.97
CA ASP A 15 9.92 3.13 5.68
C ASP A 15 10.50 4.15 4.70
N LEU A 16 11.15 3.67 3.66
CA LEU A 16 11.70 4.54 2.63
C LEU A 16 10.60 5.32 1.91
N LEU A 17 9.53 4.64 1.53
CA LEU A 17 8.40 5.27 0.86
C LEU A 17 7.73 6.33 1.75
N GLU A 18 7.61 6.03 3.03
CA GLU A 18 7.06 6.98 4.01
C GLU A 18 7.93 8.24 4.09
N ARG A 19 9.23 8.09 4.11
CA ARG A 19 10.15 9.23 4.13
C ARG A 19 10.02 10.09 2.89
N ILE A 20 9.95 9.46 1.74
CA ILE A 20 9.77 10.17 0.46
C ILE A 20 8.46 10.95 0.48
N ASN A 21 7.40 10.34 0.96
CA ASN A 21 6.11 11.02 1.06
C ASN A 21 6.15 12.22 2.00
N ARG A 22 6.86 12.13 3.10
CA ARG A 22 6.99 13.24 4.05
C ARG A 22 7.68 14.46 3.48
N THR A 23 8.45 14.29 2.44
CA THR A 23 9.09 15.43 1.76
C THR A 23 8.15 16.18 0.83
N GLY A 24 6.89 15.76 0.76
CA GLY A 24 5.89 16.38 -0.10
C GLY A 24 5.68 15.65 -1.43
N THR A 25 6.34 14.52 -1.61
CA THR A 25 6.21 13.73 -2.85
C THR A 25 5.03 12.78 -2.73
N THR A 26 4.18 12.77 -3.73
CA THR A 26 3.10 11.79 -3.83
C THR A 26 3.68 10.44 -4.24
N VAL A 27 3.33 9.40 -3.49
CA VAL A 27 3.82 8.05 -3.75
C VAL A 27 2.64 7.14 -4.08
N LEU A 28 2.74 6.46 -5.20
CA LEU A 28 1.75 5.48 -5.63
C LEU A 28 2.40 4.10 -5.67
N VAL A 29 1.83 3.14 -4.97
CA VAL A 29 2.36 1.78 -4.89
C VAL A 29 1.31 0.81 -5.38
N ALA A 30 1.68 -0.01 -6.36
CA ALA A 30 0.85 -1.12 -6.81
C ALA A 30 1.36 -2.40 -6.16
N THR A 31 0.52 -3.05 -5.38
CA THR A 31 0.94 -4.24 -4.64
C THR A 31 -0.24 -5.15 -4.33
N HIS A 32 0.05 -6.42 -4.08
CA HIS A 32 -0.90 -7.37 -3.52
C HIS A 32 -0.43 -7.88 -2.15
N ASP A 33 0.50 -7.19 -1.54
CA ASP A 33 1.05 -7.54 -0.23
C ASP A 33 0.12 -7.02 0.87
N ARG A 34 -0.60 -7.94 1.51
CA ARG A 34 -1.56 -7.61 2.57
C ARG A 34 -0.94 -6.89 3.74
N GLU A 35 0.19 -7.38 4.21
CA GLU A 35 0.86 -6.81 5.37
C GLU A 35 1.26 -5.37 5.12
N MET A 36 1.80 -5.12 3.94
CA MET A 36 2.19 -3.76 3.57
C MET A 36 0.99 -2.82 3.60
N VAL A 37 -0.11 -3.22 2.98
CA VAL A 37 -1.31 -2.39 2.93
C VAL A 37 -1.86 -2.14 4.32
N ASP A 38 -1.96 -3.19 5.14
CA ASP A 38 -2.54 -3.09 6.48
C ASP A 38 -1.67 -2.26 7.42
N ASN A 39 -0.35 -2.36 7.28
CA ASN A 39 0.57 -1.64 8.16
C ASN A 39 0.71 -0.16 7.81
N MET A 40 0.64 0.18 6.54
CA MET A 40 0.80 1.57 6.12
C MET A 40 -0.40 2.46 6.43
N ARG A 41 -1.59 1.89 6.43
CA ARG A 41 -2.82 2.63 6.73
C ARG A 41 -2.99 3.88 5.88
N ARG A 42 -2.67 3.77 4.62
CA ARG A 42 -2.82 4.85 3.66
C ARG A 42 -4.06 4.64 2.81
N ARG A 43 -4.33 5.57 1.91
CA ARG A 43 -5.43 5.43 0.98
C ARG A 43 -5.25 4.17 0.14
N VAL A 44 -6.29 3.35 0.07
CA VAL A 44 -6.30 2.10 -0.69
C VAL A 44 -7.29 2.22 -1.83
N ILE A 45 -6.80 1.96 -3.03
CA ILE A 45 -7.62 1.86 -4.23
C ILE A 45 -7.57 0.42 -4.69
N ALA A 46 -8.71 -0.24 -4.70
CA ALA A 46 -8.80 -1.63 -5.14
C ALA A 46 -9.34 -1.68 -6.56
N LEU A 47 -8.65 -2.45 -7.39
CA LEU A 47 -9.05 -2.67 -8.77
C LEU A 47 -9.38 -4.14 -8.99
N ASP A 48 -10.45 -4.40 -9.72
CA ASP A 48 -10.83 -5.75 -10.12
C ASP A 48 -11.25 -5.70 -11.59
N ARG A 49 -10.55 -6.47 -12.42
CA ARG A 49 -10.82 -6.55 -13.85
C ARG A 49 -10.89 -5.17 -14.52
N GLY A 50 -9.96 -4.30 -14.15
CA GLY A 50 -9.88 -2.96 -14.70
C GLY A 50 -10.89 -1.97 -14.15
N ARG A 51 -11.65 -2.35 -13.13
CA ARG A 51 -12.63 -1.48 -12.50
C ARG A 51 -12.22 -1.10 -11.08
N LEU A 52 -12.49 0.14 -10.73
CA LEU A 52 -12.32 0.60 -9.38
C LEU A 52 -13.45 0.02 -8.52
N THR A 53 -13.10 -0.84 -7.56
CA THR A 53 -14.07 -1.46 -6.66
C THR A 53 -14.10 -0.83 -5.28
N ARG A 54 -13.02 -0.13 -4.92
CA ARG A 54 -12.93 0.47 -3.61
C ARG A 54 -11.94 1.62 -3.64
N ASP A 55 -12.25 2.69 -2.91
CA ASP A 55 -11.36 3.81 -2.68
C ASP A 55 -11.58 4.24 -1.23
N GLN A 56 -10.63 3.94 -0.37
CA GLN A 56 -10.75 4.09 1.07
C GLN A 56 -9.58 4.85 1.63
N ASP A 57 -9.86 5.92 2.34
CA ASP A 57 -8.87 6.62 3.13
C ASP A 57 -8.47 5.73 4.30
N ARG A 58 -7.18 5.47 4.46
CA ARG A 58 -6.68 4.60 5.52
C ARG A 58 -7.33 3.21 5.48
N GLY A 59 -7.45 2.66 4.29
CA GLY A 59 -8.04 1.36 4.12
C GLY A 59 -7.12 0.23 4.54
N VAL A 60 -7.71 -0.97 4.59
CA VAL A 60 -6.97 -2.20 4.81
C VAL A 60 -7.20 -3.14 3.63
N TYR A 61 -6.31 -4.09 3.47
CA TYR A 61 -6.40 -5.03 2.37
C TYR A 61 -7.60 -5.96 2.57
N GLY A 62 -8.40 -6.12 1.52
CA GLY A 62 -9.52 -7.05 1.55
C GLY A 62 -10.67 -6.64 2.44
N PHE A 63 -10.63 -5.49 3.06
CA PHE A 63 -11.71 -5.00 3.90
C PHE A 63 -12.70 -4.22 3.05
N ASP A 64 -13.96 -4.57 3.15
CA ASP A 64 -15.01 -4.00 2.32
C ASP A 64 -16.14 -3.41 3.16
N ALA A 65 -15.78 -2.78 4.22
CA ALA A 65 -16.75 -2.11 5.11
C ALA A 65 -17.52 -1.03 4.39
#